data_327c04572584d77fc4f73fec3c8d55c2
#
_entry.id   327c04572584d77fc4f73fec3c8d55c2
#
_cell.length_a   1.000
_cell.length_b   1.000
_cell.length_c   1.000
_cell.angle_alpha   90.00
_cell.angle_beta   90.00
_cell.angle_gamma   90.00
#
_symmetry.space_group_name_H-M   'P 1'
#
loop_
_entity.id
_entity.type
_entity.pdbx_description
1 polymer ?
#
loop_
_entity_poly.entity_id
_entity_poly.type
_entity_poly.pdbx_seq_one_letter_code
_entity_poly.pdbx_strand_id
1 'polypeptide(L)'
;MKALVTAGGTKIPIDDVRYIGNFSKGKFGAQIVRSLFWHCIHKPNDQIHHLVAEGAEVPESPRPRYYKDTFVTYDDYYDKIKKFIKRMPVDIVFLAAAVSDYGLKKKSGKIDSK
;
A
#
# COMPACT_ATOMS: atom_id res chain seq x y z
N MET A 1 -13.38 6.57 14.11
CA MET A 1 -12.03 5.97 13.99
C MET A 1 -11.54 6.09 12.56
N LYS A 2 -10.30 6.47 12.38
CA LYS A 2 -9.67 6.51 11.06
C LYS A 2 -8.50 5.55 11.04
N ALA A 3 -8.56 4.56 10.15
CA ALA A 3 -7.55 3.52 10.04
C ALA A 3 -6.82 3.63 8.70
N LEU A 4 -5.52 3.40 8.73
CA LEU A 4 -4.69 3.25 7.54
C LEU A 4 -4.18 1.81 7.49
N VAL A 5 -4.42 1.13 6.37
CA VAL A 5 -3.93 -0.22 6.13
C VAL A 5 -3.04 -0.19 4.89
N THR A 6 -1.82 -0.67 5.01
CA THR A 6 -0.93 -0.82 3.85
C THR A 6 -0.83 -2.29 3.48
N ALA A 7 -0.77 -2.59 2.20
CA ALA A 7 -0.77 -3.98 1.73
C ALA A 7 -0.11 -4.13 0.37
N GLY A 8 0.33 -5.36 0.07
CA GLY A 8 1.02 -5.67 -1.17
C GLY A 8 2.52 -5.46 -1.08
N GLY A 9 3.21 -5.51 -2.20
CA GLY A 9 4.66 -5.42 -2.24
C GLY A 9 5.18 -4.31 -3.14
N THR A 10 6.26 -3.65 -2.73
CA THR A 10 6.93 -2.65 -3.54
C THR A 10 7.75 -3.31 -4.65
N LYS A 11 7.98 -2.55 -5.72
CA LYS A 11 8.88 -2.91 -6.81
C LYS A 11 10.10 -1.99 -6.78
N ILE A 12 11.27 -2.56 -7.04
CA ILE A 12 12.52 -1.81 -7.12
C ILE A 12 12.93 -1.82 -8.60
N PRO A 13 12.84 -0.69 -9.31
CA PRO A 13 13.28 -0.67 -10.70
C PRO A 13 14.80 -0.80 -10.79
N ILE A 14 15.26 -1.71 -11.64
CA ILE A 14 16.67 -1.92 -11.92
C ILE A 14 17.08 -1.10 -13.14
N ASP A 15 16.26 -1.18 -14.20
CA ASP A 15 16.42 -0.40 -15.42
C ASP A 15 15.06 -0.15 -16.06
N ASP A 16 15.01 0.29 -17.32
CA ASP A 16 13.75 0.65 -17.97
C ASP A 16 12.84 -0.55 -18.28
N VAL A 17 13.34 -1.78 -18.18
CA VAL A 17 12.59 -2.99 -18.53
C VAL A 17 12.47 -4.00 -17.39
N ARG A 18 13.28 -3.90 -16.34
CA ARG A 18 13.35 -4.89 -15.27
C ARG A 18 13.20 -4.27 -13.88
N TYR A 19 12.64 -5.04 -12.97
CA TYR A 19 12.52 -4.63 -11.57
C TYR A 19 12.64 -5.86 -10.65
N ILE A 20 12.94 -5.60 -9.39
CA ILE A 20 12.84 -6.58 -8.30
C ILE A 20 11.53 -6.32 -7.59
N GLY A 21 10.67 -7.33 -7.49
CA GLY A 21 9.39 -7.21 -6.82
C GLY A 21 9.28 -8.10 -5.60
N ASN A 22 8.45 -7.68 -4.67
CA ASN A 22 8.04 -8.51 -3.55
C ASN A 22 6.86 -9.37 -3.94
N PHE A 23 6.77 -10.59 -3.40
CA PHE A 23 5.72 -11.53 -3.73
C PHE A 23 4.41 -11.31 -2.96
N SER A 24 4.33 -10.29 -2.14
CA SER A 24 3.12 -10.03 -1.38
C SER A 24 1.95 -9.70 -2.32
N LYS A 25 0.87 -10.44 -2.17
CA LYS A 25 -0.35 -10.25 -2.98
C LYS A 25 -1.39 -9.36 -2.30
N GLY A 26 -1.10 -8.88 -1.10
CA GLY A 26 -2.00 -8.00 -0.36
C GLY A 26 -3.15 -8.70 0.35
N LYS A 27 -3.15 -10.03 0.41
CA LYS A 27 -4.24 -10.79 1.04
C LYS A 27 -4.44 -10.45 2.51
N PHE A 28 -3.35 -10.35 3.25
CA PHE A 28 -3.44 -10.06 4.68
C PHE A 28 -4.01 -8.67 4.94
N GLY A 29 -3.57 -7.67 4.19
CA GLY A 29 -4.13 -6.32 4.28
C GLY A 29 -5.61 -6.29 3.92
N ALA A 30 -6.01 -7.00 2.87
CA ALA A 30 -7.42 -7.10 2.49
C ALA A 30 -8.26 -7.75 3.59
N GLN A 31 -7.73 -8.77 4.26
CA GLN A 31 -8.40 -9.40 5.39
C GLN A 31 -8.56 -8.44 6.57
N ILE A 32 -7.54 -7.64 6.84
CA ILE A 32 -7.62 -6.61 7.89
C ILE A 32 -8.74 -5.63 7.56
N VAL A 33 -8.81 -5.14 6.32
CA VAL A 33 -9.85 -4.22 5.89
C VAL A 33 -11.24 -4.85 6.06
N ARG A 34 -11.42 -6.10 5.63
CA ARG A 34 -12.71 -6.81 5.81
C ARG A 34 -13.10 -6.94 7.27
N SER A 35 -12.12 -7.24 8.14
CA SER A 35 -12.38 -7.34 9.58
C SER A 35 -12.76 -6.00 10.18
N LEU A 36 -12.14 -4.92 9.74
CA LEU A 36 -12.48 -3.58 10.19
C LEU A 36 -13.91 -3.21 9.78
N PHE A 37 -14.34 -3.55 8.58
CA PHE A 37 -15.72 -3.34 8.15
C PHE A 37 -16.71 -4.06 9.06
N TRP A 38 -16.44 -5.30 9.44
CA TRP A 38 -17.32 -6.08 10.26
C TRP A 38 -17.36 -5.63 11.72
N HIS A 39 -16.20 -5.28 12.30
CA HIS A 39 -16.06 -5.15 13.75
C HIS A 39 -15.91 -3.74 14.25
N CYS A 40 -15.42 -2.82 13.43
CA CYS A 40 -14.93 -1.53 13.92
C CYS A 40 -15.53 -0.31 13.24
N ILE A 41 -16.00 -0.41 12.00
CA ILE A 41 -16.41 0.75 11.21
C ILE A 41 -17.94 0.81 11.16
N HIS A 42 -18.52 1.53 12.12
CA HIS A 42 -19.98 1.61 12.25
C HIS A 42 -20.53 3.03 12.35
N LYS A 43 -19.67 4.00 12.64
CA LYS A 43 -20.09 5.39 12.83
C LYS A 43 -19.80 6.22 11.59
N PRO A 44 -20.54 7.32 11.35
CA PRO A 44 -20.33 8.13 10.14
C PRO A 44 -18.92 8.68 9.98
N ASN A 45 -18.19 8.92 11.07
CA ASN A 45 -16.84 9.46 11.02
C ASN A 45 -15.77 8.38 10.91
N ASP A 46 -16.14 7.11 10.96
CA ASP A 46 -15.18 6.01 10.80
C ASP A 46 -14.77 5.89 9.34
N GLN A 47 -13.47 5.75 9.10
CA GLN A 47 -12.92 5.65 7.75
C GLN A 47 -11.81 4.61 7.71
N ILE A 48 -11.73 3.89 6.58
CA ILE A 48 -10.61 3.02 6.26
C ILE A 48 -9.92 3.57 5.03
N HIS A 49 -8.63 3.83 5.15
CA HIS A 49 -7.77 4.21 4.05
C HIS A 49 -6.84 3.05 3.75
N HIS A 50 -6.92 2.53 2.54
CA HIS A 50 -6.19 1.35 2.11
C HIS A 50 -5.14 1.75 1.07
N LEU A 51 -3.90 1.80 1.48
CA LEU A 51 -2.77 2.07 0.59
C LEU A 51 -2.24 0.72 0.14
N VAL A 52 -2.49 0.36 -1.11
CA VAL A 52 -2.28 -0.98 -1.63
C VAL A 52 -1.37 -0.95 -2.86
N ALA A 53 -0.50 -1.95 -2.98
CA ALA A 53 0.34 -2.08 -4.17
C ALA A 53 -0.52 -2.24 -5.41
N GLU A 54 -0.13 -1.61 -6.50
CA GLU A 54 -0.84 -1.74 -7.77
C GLU A 54 -0.94 -3.21 -8.16
N GLY A 55 -2.16 -3.66 -8.47
CA GLY A 55 -2.43 -5.05 -8.82
C GLY A 55 -2.60 -6.01 -7.64
N ALA A 56 -2.44 -5.56 -6.40
CA ALA A 56 -2.65 -6.42 -5.24
C ALA A 56 -4.14 -6.58 -4.92
N GLU A 57 -4.43 -7.56 -4.08
CA GLU A 57 -5.81 -7.87 -3.70
C GLU A 57 -6.45 -6.75 -2.90
N VAL A 58 -7.69 -6.42 -3.24
CA VAL A 58 -8.51 -5.44 -2.53
C VAL A 58 -9.86 -6.07 -2.21
N PRO A 59 -10.62 -5.51 -1.24
CA PRO A 59 -12.01 -5.96 -1.02
C PRO A 59 -12.84 -5.83 -2.28
N GLU A 60 -13.73 -6.79 -2.50
CA GLU A 60 -14.43 -6.98 -3.77
C GLU A 60 -15.49 -5.94 -4.08
N SER A 61 -16.09 -5.34 -3.07
CA SER A 61 -17.20 -4.40 -3.26
C SER A 61 -16.85 -3.03 -2.73
N PRO A 62 -17.19 -1.97 -3.48
CA PRO A 62 -17.09 -0.62 -2.93
C PRO A 62 -17.93 -0.51 -1.67
N ARG A 63 -17.39 0.12 -0.65
CA ARG A 63 -18.11 0.36 0.61
C ARG A 63 -18.03 1.82 1.00
N PRO A 64 -19.05 2.37 1.65
CA PRO A 64 -18.97 3.70 2.22
C PRO A 64 -17.79 3.79 3.18
N ARG A 65 -17.12 4.93 3.17
CA ARG A 65 -16.02 5.20 4.12
C ARG A 65 -14.77 4.35 3.89
N TYR A 66 -14.66 3.70 2.73
CA TYR A 66 -13.47 3.01 2.28
C TYR A 66 -12.82 3.80 1.16
N TYR A 67 -11.55 4.12 1.33
CA TYR A 67 -10.78 4.92 0.38
C TYR A 67 -9.52 4.18 0.01
N LYS A 68 -9.30 3.99 -1.28
CA LYS A 68 -8.15 3.25 -1.79
C LYS A 68 -7.20 4.19 -2.52
N ASP A 69 -5.90 4.02 -2.27
CA ASP A 69 -4.83 4.60 -3.07
C ASP A 69 -3.80 3.52 -3.36
N THR A 70 -2.99 3.69 -4.39
CA THR A 70 -2.03 2.69 -4.82
C THR A 70 -0.60 3.20 -4.76
N PHE A 71 0.34 2.27 -4.66
CA PHE A 71 1.76 2.57 -4.79
C PHE A 71 2.44 1.51 -5.66
N VAL A 72 3.62 1.83 -6.19
CA VAL A 72 4.43 0.91 -6.98
C VAL A 72 5.78 0.69 -6.29
N THR A 73 6.52 1.77 -6.04
CA THR A 73 7.87 1.72 -5.47
C THR A 73 7.87 2.06 -3.99
N TYR A 74 9.00 1.83 -3.34
CA TYR A 74 9.20 2.27 -1.98
C TYR A 74 9.02 3.78 -1.84
N ASP A 75 9.54 4.56 -2.79
CA ASP A 75 9.42 6.01 -2.73
C ASP A 75 7.97 6.47 -2.80
N ASP A 76 7.16 5.86 -3.68
CA ASP A 76 5.72 6.11 -3.73
C ASP A 76 5.05 5.82 -2.40
N TYR A 77 5.36 4.65 -1.84
CA TYR A 77 4.82 4.19 -0.59
C TYR A 77 5.13 5.16 0.55
N TYR A 78 6.41 5.52 0.67
CA TYR A 78 6.88 6.42 1.71
C TYR A 78 6.24 7.80 1.58
N ASP A 79 6.22 8.37 0.38
CA ASP A 79 5.63 9.68 0.12
C ASP A 79 4.14 9.71 0.46
N LYS A 80 3.41 8.69 0.06
CA LYS A 80 1.96 8.63 0.30
C LYS A 80 1.60 8.48 1.76
N ILE A 81 2.34 7.66 2.49
CA ILE A 81 2.15 7.55 3.94
C ILE A 81 2.45 8.88 4.61
N LYS A 82 3.56 9.50 4.27
CA LYS A 82 3.98 10.77 4.87
C LYS A 82 2.95 11.87 4.64
N LYS A 83 2.46 12.00 3.40
CA LYS A 83 1.43 12.98 3.07
C LYS A 83 0.12 12.70 3.78
N PHE A 84 -0.28 11.43 3.85
CA PHE A 84 -1.51 11.03 4.50
C PHE A 84 -1.50 11.38 5.99
N ILE A 85 -0.43 11.04 6.70
CA ILE A 85 -0.30 11.30 8.13
C ILE A 85 -0.33 12.81 8.41
N LYS A 86 0.24 13.62 7.53
CA LYS A 86 0.22 15.08 7.68
C LYS A 86 -1.15 15.68 7.49
N ARG A 87 -1.97 15.12 6.58
CA ARG A 87 -3.27 15.69 6.23
C ARG A 87 -4.38 15.27 7.16
N MET A 88 -4.28 14.10 7.77
CA MET A 88 -5.39 13.49 8.47
C MET A 88 -4.93 12.82 9.75
N PRO A 89 -5.61 13.07 10.88
CA PRO A 89 -5.34 12.32 12.09
C PRO A 89 -5.73 10.85 11.89
N VAL A 90 -4.82 9.95 12.21
CA VAL A 90 -5.03 8.50 12.08
C VAL A 90 -5.01 7.89 13.47
N ASP A 91 -6.04 7.09 13.76
CA ASP A 91 -6.15 6.44 15.07
C ASP A 91 -5.36 5.14 15.13
N ILE A 92 -5.28 4.42 14.01
CA ILE A 92 -4.57 3.14 13.96
C ILE A 92 -3.97 2.92 12.58
N VAL A 93 -2.79 2.33 12.54
CA VAL A 93 -2.08 2.01 11.29
C VAL A 93 -1.71 0.53 11.31
N PHE A 94 -2.07 -0.17 10.23
CA PHE A 94 -1.67 -1.56 10.01
C PHE A 94 -0.68 -1.60 8.85
N LEU A 95 0.59 -1.88 9.14
CA LEU A 95 1.65 -1.93 8.14
C LEU A 95 1.82 -3.38 7.66
N ALA A 96 0.95 -3.78 6.75
CA ALA A 96 0.97 -5.14 6.20
C ALA A 96 1.63 -5.24 4.83
N ALA A 97 2.15 -4.13 4.30
CA ALA A 97 2.85 -4.14 3.03
C ALA A 97 4.26 -4.72 3.18
N ALA A 98 4.71 -5.45 2.15
CA ALA A 98 6.09 -5.92 2.05
C ALA A 98 6.90 -4.87 1.29
N VAL A 99 7.66 -4.08 2.01
CA VAL A 99 8.40 -2.97 1.43
C VAL A 99 9.88 -3.24 1.46
N SER A 100 10.57 -2.86 0.39
CA SER A 100 12.01 -3.04 0.27
C SER A 100 12.63 -1.77 -0.31
N ASP A 101 13.65 -1.29 0.36
CA ASP A 101 14.49 -0.19 -0.11
C ASP A 101 15.94 -0.61 0.03
N TYR A 102 16.50 -1.09 -1.06
CA TYR A 102 17.90 -1.53 -1.08
C TYR A 102 18.85 -0.43 -1.55
N GLY A 103 18.36 0.78 -1.73
CA GLY A 103 19.19 1.89 -2.18
C GLY A 103 19.63 1.76 -3.64
N LEU A 104 18.98 0.93 -4.44
CA LEU A 104 19.30 0.77 -5.85
C LEU A 104 18.80 1.97 -6.63
N LYS A 105 19.68 2.53 -7.46
CA LYS A 105 19.28 3.57 -8.39
C LYS A 105 18.87 2.94 -9.72
N LYS A 106 17.73 3.38 -10.26
CA LYS A 106 17.31 3.00 -11.59
C LYS A 106 18.27 3.57 -12.63
N LYS A 107 18.72 2.74 -13.55
CA LYS A 107 19.52 3.19 -14.70
C LYS A 107 18.65 3.31 -15.93
N SER A 108 18.94 4.32 -16.76
CA SER A 108 18.29 4.44 -18.06
C SER A 108 18.72 3.29 -18.95
N GLY A 109 17.76 2.71 -19.68
CA GLY A 109 18.03 1.57 -20.52
C GLY A 109 18.22 0.28 -19.75
N LYS A 110 18.67 -0.77 -20.43
CA LYS A 110 18.86 -2.08 -19.86
C LYS A 110 20.26 -2.23 -19.31
N ILE A 111 20.37 -2.68 -18.05
CA ILE A 111 21.65 -2.96 -17.43
C ILE A 111 22.21 -4.27 -18.00
N ASP A 112 23.50 -4.28 -18.34
CA ASP A 112 24.18 -5.50 -18.77
C ASP A 112 24.23 -6.49 -17.62
N SER A 113 23.87 -7.73 -17.93
CA SER A 113 23.95 -8.81 -16.97
C SER A 113 25.43 -9.21 -16.78
N LYS A 114 25.87 -9.22 -15.57
CA LYS A 114 27.20 -9.74 -15.23
C LYS A 114 27.05 -10.99 -14.41
#